data_3fe83aa390f8fbe7df6519f613631715
#
_entry.id   3fe83aa390f8fbe7df6519f613631715
#
_cell.length_a   1.000
_cell.length_b   1.000
_cell.length_c   1.000
_cell.angle_alpha   90.00
_cell.angle_beta   90.00
_cell.angle_gamma   90.00
#
_symmetry.space_group_name_H-M   'P 1'
#
loop_
_entity.id
_entity.type
_entity.pdbx_description
1 polymer ?
#
loop_
_entity_poly.entity_id
_entity_poly.type
_entity_poly.pdbx_seq_one_letter_code
_entity_poly.pdbx_strand_id
1 'polypeptide(L)'
;MFSSSFSYTRTTGKSAARVFAAKERFLPELKELLEKCTIEQDDALKVLSRFDTPTAFHFVDPPYVGSDMGHYTGMFNEDDLNRLLEVLSGIKGKFMLTMYPHDLIREYAGRVGWTILPVQRTVTASNTKRRKQEEWMITNY
;
A
#
# COMPACT_ATOMS: atom_id res chain seq x y z
N MET A 1 9.80 -18.98 -2.61
CA MET A 1 11.07 -18.93 -1.84
C MET A 1 11.01 -17.68 -0.99
N PHE A 2 10.72 -17.81 0.32
CA PHE A 2 10.59 -16.65 1.21
C PHE A 2 12.00 -16.13 1.52
N SER A 3 12.31 -14.94 1.06
CA SER A 3 13.50 -14.22 1.49
C SER A 3 13.28 -13.71 2.91
N SER A 4 13.68 -14.46 3.91
CA SER A 4 13.77 -13.98 5.29
C SER A 4 14.97 -13.06 5.39
N SER A 5 14.80 -11.77 5.13
CA SER A 5 15.82 -10.77 5.44
C SER A 5 15.88 -10.56 6.95
N PHE A 6 16.59 -11.45 7.65
CA PHE A 6 17.05 -11.14 8.99
C PHE A 6 18.10 -10.03 8.89
N SER A 7 17.72 -8.82 9.28
CA SER A 7 18.68 -7.72 9.42
C SER A 7 19.61 -8.02 10.59
N TYR A 8 20.77 -8.62 10.28
CA TYR A 8 21.81 -8.85 11.25
C TYR A 8 22.70 -7.60 11.35
N THR A 9 22.53 -6.82 12.41
CA THR A 9 23.45 -5.73 12.70
C THR A 9 24.61 -6.26 13.55
N ARG A 10 25.82 -6.21 13.01
CA ARG A 10 27.09 -6.54 13.70
C ARG A 10 27.43 -5.60 14.86
N THR A 11 26.70 -4.53 15.05
CA THR A 11 26.90 -3.56 16.13
C THR A 11 26.04 -3.95 17.33
N THR A 12 26.72 -4.46 18.32
CA THR A 12 26.28 -4.86 19.66
C THR A 12 25.19 -3.97 20.24
N GLY A 13 24.10 -4.59 20.68
CA GLY A 13 23.13 -4.04 21.64
C GLY A 13 21.91 -3.32 21.10
N LYS A 14 21.98 -2.67 19.95
CA LYS A 14 20.87 -1.86 19.44
C LYS A 14 19.72 -2.67 18.82
N SER A 15 20.00 -3.83 18.26
CA SER A 15 18.95 -4.69 17.67
C SER A 15 18.15 -5.44 18.74
N ALA A 16 18.82 -5.95 19.76
CA ALA A 16 18.14 -6.60 20.88
C ALA A 16 17.23 -5.63 21.63
N ALA A 17 17.73 -4.44 21.95
CA ALA A 17 16.92 -3.39 22.61
C ALA A 17 15.72 -2.97 21.76
N ARG A 18 15.83 -2.89 20.43
CA ARG A 18 14.69 -2.61 19.54
C ARG A 18 13.67 -3.75 19.51
N VAL A 19 14.13 -5.01 19.51
CA VAL A 19 13.24 -6.19 19.57
C VAL A 19 12.52 -6.23 20.92
N PHE A 20 13.22 -5.96 22.02
CA PHE A 20 12.59 -5.87 23.34
C PHE A 20 11.57 -4.74 23.42
N ALA A 21 11.93 -3.54 22.97
CA ALA A 21 10.98 -2.40 22.92
C ALA A 21 9.79 -2.66 21.98
N ALA A 22 9.95 -3.42 20.91
CA ALA A 22 8.85 -3.85 20.05
C ALA A 22 7.94 -4.87 20.75
N LYS A 23 8.50 -5.80 21.53
CA LYS A 23 7.71 -6.75 22.33
C LYS A 23 6.89 -6.07 23.42
N GLU A 24 7.45 -5.07 24.09
CA GLU A 24 6.74 -4.27 25.10
C GLU A 24 5.57 -3.46 24.50
N ARG A 25 5.63 -3.15 23.20
CA ARG A 25 4.53 -2.50 22.46
C ARG A 25 3.45 -3.47 21.98
N PHE A 26 3.70 -4.78 22.07
CA PHE A 26 2.72 -5.80 21.71
C PHE A 26 1.77 -6.03 22.88
N LEU A 27 0.83 -5.10 23.03
CA LEU A 27 -0.16 -5.10 24.09
C LEU A 27 -1.22 -6.18 23.85
N PRO A 28 -1.85 -6.73 24.91
CA PRO A 28 -2.96 -7.68 24.79
C PRO A 28 -4.08 -7.16 23.86
N GLU A 29 -4.34 -5.86 23.86
CA GLU A 29 -5.35 -5.21 23.03
C GLU A 29 -5.04 -5.34 21.52
N LEU A 30 -3.76 -5.38 21.14
CA LEU A 30 -3.35 -5.62 19.75
C LEU A 30 -3.63 -7.07 19.33
N LYS A 31 -3.52 -8.01 20.25
CA LYS A 31 -3.89 -9.41 20.00
C LYS A 31 -5.40 -9.51 19.72
N GLU A 32 -6.23 -8.88 20.54
CA GLU A 32 -7.69 -8.84 20.35
C GLU A 32 -8.09 -8.21 19.03
N LEU A 33 -7.34 -7.16 18.57
CA LEU A 33 -7.55 -6.57 17.26
C LEU A 33 -7.21 -7.54 16.14
N LEU A 34 -6.07 -8.26 16.24
CA LEU A 34 -5.65 -9.24 15.25
C LEU A 34 -6.62 -10.41 15.16
N GLU A 35 -7.23 -10.84 16.27
CA GLU A 35 -8.23 -11.91 16.30
C GLU A 35 -9.52 -11.53 15.53
N LYS A 36 -9.77 -10.23 15.33
CA LYS A 36 -10.88 -9.70 14.51
C LYS A 36 -10.51 -9.52 13.05
N CYS A 37 -9.25 -9.75 12.67
CA CYS A 37 -8.76 -9.56 11.32
C CYS A 37 -8.72 -10.90 10.58
N THR A 38 -9.14 -10.88 9.32
CA THR A 38 -8.88 -11.99 8.38
C THR A 38 -7.65 -11.63 7.55
N ILE A 39 -6.68 -12.55 7.50
CA ILE A 39 -5.48 -12.38 6.68
C ILE A 39 -5.63 -13.29 5.46
N GLU A 40 -5.65 -12.67 4.28
CA GLU A 40 -5.78 -13.35 3.00
C GLU A 40 -4.45 -13.30 2.24
N GLN A 41 -4.10 -14.39 1.57
CA GLN A 41 -3.00 -14.46 0.60
C GLN A 41 -3.56 -14.92 -0.73
N ASP A 42 -4.12 -14.01 -1.51
CA ASP A 42 -4.76 -14.28 -2.79
C ASP A 42 -4.51 -13.08 -3.74
N ASP A 43 -4.96 -13.19 -4.97
CA ASP A 43 -4.99 -12.07 -5.92
C ASP A 43 -5.86 -10.93 -5.34
N ALA A 44 -5.28 -9.72 -5.28
CA ALA A 44 -5.94 -8.57 -4.66
C ALA A 44 -7.27 -8.21 -5.33
N LEU A 45 -7.41 -8.41 -6.65
CA LEU A 45 -8.66 -8.11 -7.38
C LEU A 45 -9.78 -9.06 -6.97
N LYS A 46 -9.43 -10.34 -6.70
CA LYS A 46 -10.39 -11.31 -6.17
C LYS A 46 -10.80 -10.98 -4.74
N VAL A 47 -9.82 -10.56 -3.91
CA VAL A 47 -10.09 -10.15 -2.52
C VAL A 47 -10.99 -8.92 -2.50
N LEU A 48 -10.69 -7.88 -3.28
CA LEU A 48 -11.53 -6.70 -3.43
C LEU A 48 -12.97 -7.09 -3.80
N SER A 49 -13.14 -7.90 -4.83
CA SER A 49 -14.47 -8.33 -5.31
C SER A 49 -15.23 -9.17 -4.27
N ARG A 50 -14.53 -10.01 -3.50
CA ARG A 50 -15.12 -10.89 -2.47
C ARG A 50 -15.66 -10.12 -1.28
N PHE A 51 -14.95 -9.08 -0.86
CA PHE A 51 -15.29 -8.30 0.34
C PHE A 51 -15.99 -6.98 0.01
N ASP A 52 -16.33 -6.72 -1.26
CA ASP A 52 -17.04 -5.51 -1.66
C ASP A 52 -18.51 -5.53 -1.21
N THR A 53 -18.84 -4.59 -0.37
CA THR A 53 -20.20 -4.31 0.09
C THR A 53 -20.45 -2.79 0.08
N PRO A 54 -21.70 -2.31 0.08
CA PRO A 54 -21.98 -0.87 0.14
C PRO A 54 -21.42 -0.16 1.38
N THR A 55 -21.11 -0.91 2.44
CA THR A 55 -20.52 -0.39 3.69
C THR A 55 -19.02 -0.65 3.80
N ALA A 56 -18.42 -1.36 2.84
CA ALA A 56 -17.00 -1.65 2.86
C ALA A 56 -16.16 -0.39 2.61
N PHE A 57 -14.98 -0.37 3.21
CA PHE A 57 -13.92 0.58 2.89
C PHE A 57 -12.67 -0.20 2.52
N HIS A 58 -12.15 0.05 1.32
CA HIS A 58 -10.95 -0.58 0.80
C HIS A 58 -9.79 0.40 0.80
N PHE A 59 -8.76 0.14 1.60
CA PHE A 59 -7.48 0.84 1.48
C PHE A 59 -6.57 0.03 0.55
N VAL A 60 -6.21 0.62 -0.58
CA VAL A 60 -5.49 -0.05 -1.67
C VAL A 60 -4.13 0.62 -1.85
N ASP A 61 -3.07 -0.10 -1.52
CA ASP A 61 -1.67 0.37 -1.59
C ASP A 61 -0.83 -0.67 -2.36
N PRO A 62 -0.98 -0.76 -3.70
CA PRO A 62 -0.24 -1.71 -4.52
C PRO A 62 1.20 -1.25 -4.72
N PRO A 63 2.09 -2.10 -5.27
CA PRO A 63 3.37 -1.63 -5.79
C PRO A 63 3.15 -0.53 -6.83
N TYR A 64 3.93 0.55 -6.75
CA TYR A 64 3.71 1.70 -7.64
C TYR A 64 4.36 1.47 -9.01
N VAL A 65 3.61 1.74 -10.08
CA VAL A 65 4.12 1.69 -11.46
C VAL A 65 5.27 2.69 -11.60
N GLY A 66 6.38 2.25 -12.20
CA GLY A 66 7.58 3.07 -12.36
C GLY A 66 8.42 3.24 -11.10
N SER A 67 8.14 2.50 -10.04
CA SER A 67 8.94 2.50 -8.81
C SER A 67 10.23 1.69 -9.01
N ASP A 68 11.37 2.35 -8.80
CA ASP A 68 12.72 1.70 -8.76
C ASP A 68 13.02 1.03 -7.41
N MET A 69 12.03 0.79 -6.59
CA MET A 69 12.16 0.20 -5.26
C MET A 69 12.47 -1.30 -5.36
N GLY A 70 13.68 -1.61 -5.72
CA GLY A 70 14.44 -2.87 -5.82
C GLY A 70 13.73 -4.22 -5.64
N HIS A 71 12.85 -4.36 -4.66
CA HIS A 71 12.11 -5.59 -4.37
C HIS A 71 10.80 -5.73 -5.17
N TYR A 72 10.27 -4.65 -5.75
CA TYR A 72 9.00 -4.61 -6.47
C TYR A 72 9.13 -4.31 -7.95
N THR A 73 10.39 -4.18 -8.45
CA THR A 73 10.65 -3.90 -9.86
C THR A 73 10.04 -5.00 -10.74
N GLY A 74 9.12 -4.61 -11.62
CA GLY A 74 8.44 -5.52 -12.56
C GLY A 74 7.31 -6.37 -11.95
N MET A 75 6.98 -6.22 -10.67
CA MET A 75 5.87 -6.96 -10.04
C MET A 75 4.50 -6.35 -10.31
N PHE A 76 4.44 -5.08 -10.70
CA PHE A 76 3.20 -4.38 -11.00
C PHE A 76 3.45 -3.40 -12.16
N ASN A 77 2.73 -3.57 -13.24
CA ASN A 77 2.87 -2.82 -14.48
C ASN A 77 1.60 -2.03 -14.83
N GLU A 78 1.59 -1.35 -15.98
CA GLU A 78 0.43 -0.58 -16.44
C GLU A 78 -0.82 -1.44 -16.68
N ASP A 79 -0.66 -2.66 -17.18
CA ASP A 79 -1.78 -3.57 -17.41
C ASP A 79 -2.41 -3.98 -16.07
N ASP A 80 -1.58 -4.23 -15.05
CA ASP A 80 -2.05 -4.54 -13.70
C ASP A 80 -2.76 -3.33 -13.07
N LEU A 81 -2.21 -2.12 -13.28
CA LEU A 81 -2.87 -0.88 -12.85
C LEU A 81 -4.22 -0.72 -13.54
N ASN A 82 -4.28 -0.89 -14.86
CA ASN A 82 -5.53 -0.77 -15.61
C ASN A 82 -6.59 -1.75 -15.10
N ARG A 83 -6.22 -3.01 -14.88
CA ARG A 83 -7.11 -4.03 -14.30
C ARG A 83 -7.60 -3.67 -12.91
N LEU A 84 -6.72 -3.11 -12.08
CA LEU A 84 -7.09 -2.62 -10.74
C LEU A 84 -8.10 -1.47 -10.82
N LEU A 85 -7.83 -0.47 -11.68
CA LEU A 85 -8.72 0.68 -11.87
C LEU A 85 -10.10 0.25 -12.41
N GLU A 86 -10.13 -0.75 -13.30
CA GLU A 86 -11.37 -1.31 -13.80
C GLU A 86 -12.21 -1.95 -12.67
N VAL A 87 -11.60 -2.77 -11.83
CA VAL A 87 -12.28 -3.35 -10.66
C VAL A 87 -12.78 -2.24 -9.72
N LEU A 88 -11.93 -1.25 -9.42
CA LEU A 88 -12.31 -0.13 -8.55
C LEU A 88 -13.46 0.73 -9.13
N SER A 89 -13.58 0.80 -10.45
CA SER A 89 -14.68 1.54 -11.10
C SER A 89 -16.05 0.89 -10.92
N GLY A 90 -16.09 -0.40 -10.62
CA GLY A 90 -17.32 -1.17 -10.37
C GLY A 90 -17.60 -1.44 -8.89
N ILE A 91 -16.78 -0.94 -7.97
CA ILE A 91 -16.89 -1.25 -6.55
C ILE A 91 -18.09 -0.52 -5.92
N LYS A 92 -18.82 -1.21 -5.03
CA LYS A 92 -20.02 -0.69 -4.33
C LYS A 92 -19.64 0.10 -3.08
N GLY A 93 -18.54 -0.31 -2.45
CA GLY A 93 -18.02 0.32 -1.25
C GLY A 93 -17.24 1.59 -1.56
N LYS A 94 -16.61 2.12 -0.52
CA LYS A 94 -15.67 3.23 -0.63
C LYS A 94 -14.26 2.70 -0.76
N PHE A 95 -13.39 3.43 -1.48
CA PHE A 95 -11.98 3.10 -1.52
C PHE A 95 -11.08 4.34 -1.39
N MET A 96 -9.86 4.10 -0.97
CA MET A 96 -8.73 5.01 -1.08
C MET A 96 -7.58 4.23 -1.71
N LEU A 97 -7.14 4.67 -2.88
CA LEU A 97 -5.97 4.14 -3.60
C LEU A 97 -4.81 5.12 -3.46
N THR A 98 -3.61 4.61 -3.14
CA THR A 98 -2.37 5.37 -3.18
C THR A 98 -1.54 4.95 -4.39
N MET A 99 -1.00 5.92 -5.13
CA MET A 99 -0.18 5.67 -6.33
C MET A 99 0.65 6.90 -6.70
N TYR A 100 1.71 6.71 -7.49
CA TYR A 100 2.35 7.82 -8.18
C TYR A 100 1.42 8.43 -9.25
N PRO A 101 1.62 9.72 -9.61
CA PRO A 101 0.90 10.34 -10.72
C PRO A 101 0.96 9.48 -11.98
N HIS A 102 -0.19 9.16 -12.56
CA HIS A 102 -0.31 8.33 -13.75
C HIS A 102 -1.50 8.75 -14.62
N ASP A 103 -1.32 8.75 -15.94
CA ASP A 103 -2.36 9.23 -16.86
C ASP A 103 -3.61 8.35 -16.88
N LEU A 104 -3.46 7.03 -16.73
CA LEU A 104 -4.60 6.11 -16.57
C LEU A 104 -5.48 6.49 -15.39
N ILE A 105 -4.89 6.89 -14.27
CA ILE A 105 -5.66 7.33 -13.08
C ILE A 105 -6.45 8.59 -13.39
N ARG A 106 -5.87 9.55 -14.12
CA ARG A 106 -6.59 10.78 -14.54
C ARG A 106 -7.77 10.45 -15.44
N GLU A 107 -7.56 9.54 -16.40
CA GLU A 107 -8.60 9.10 -17.32
C GLU A 107 -9.77 8.47 -16.56
N TYR A 108 -9.49 7.50 -15.69
CA TYR A 108 -10.53 6.86 -14.88
C TYR A 108 -11.22 7.86 -13.96
N ALA A 109 -10.48 8.69 -13.25
CA ALA A 109 -11.04 9.70 -12.36
C ALA A 109 -11.97 10.67 -13.09
N GLY A 110 -11.59 11.12 -14.29
CA GLY A 110 -12.44 11.98 -15.13
C GLY A 110 -13.71 11.26 -15.63
N ARG A 111 -13.60 9.95 -15.92
CA ARG A 111 -14.71 9.15 -16.45
C ARG A 111 -15.77 8.81 -15.38
N VAL A 112 -15.35 8.50 -14.17
CA VAL A 112 -16.24 8.00 -13.11
C VAL A 112 -16.37 8.92 -11.90
N GLY A 113 -15.73 10.10 -11.94
CA GLY A 113 -15.90 11.14 -10.93
C GLY A 113 -15.10 10.90 -9.63
N TRP A 114 -13.93 10.25 -9.72
CA TRP A 114 -13.06 10.10 -8.56
C TRP A 114 -12.35 11.41 -8.20
N THR A 115 -12.04 11.56 -6.93
CA THR A 115 -11.25 12.68 -6.42
C THR A 115 -9.77 12.29 -6.35
N ILE A 116 -8.89 13.13 -6.91
CA ILE A 116 -7.43 12.97 -6.81
C ILE A 116 -6.89 14.05 -5.87
N LEU A 117 -6.22 13.63 -4.80
CA LEU A 117 -5.56 14.50 -3.82
C LEU A 117 -4.04 14.31 -3.92
N PRO A 118 -3.30 15.27 -4.48
CA PRO A 118 -1.84 15.20 -4.54
C PRO A 118 -1.23 15.43 -3.15
N VAL A 119 -0.29 14.58 -2.77
CA VAL A 119 0.46 14.64 -1.50
C VAL A 119 1.95 14.70 -1.80
N GLN A 120 2.64 15.67 -1.24
CA GLN A 120 4.11 15.78 -1.36
C GLN A 120 4.77 15.02 -0.21
N ARG A 121 5.53 13.99 -0.53
CA ARG A 121 6.36 13.25 0.43
C ARG A 121 7.84 13.62 0.32
N THR A 122 8.53 13.64 1.44
CA THR A 122 9.99 13.73 1.46
C THR A 122 10.56 12.35 1.60
N VAL A 123 11.21 11.86 0.54
CA VAL A 123 11.88 10.55 0.56
C VAL A 123 13.27 10.70 1.15
N THR A 124 13.54 10.00 2.27
CA THR A 124 14.82 10.02 3.00
C THR A 124 15.71 8.81 2.65
N ALA A 125 15.77 8.42 1.39
CA ALA A 125 16.47 7.20 0.97
C ALA A 125 18.01 7.33 0.86
N SER A 126 18.59 8.51 1.05
CA SER A 126 20.06 8.65 1.15
C SER A 126 20.42 9.93 1.90
N ASN A 127 21.57 9.89 2.62
CA ASN A 127 22.07 10.95 3.49
C ASN A 127 22.48 12.27 2.78
N THR A 128 22.25 12.42 1.47
CA THR A 128 22.82 13.54 0.71
C THR A 128 21.83 14.41 -0.07
N LYS A 129 20.62 13.96 -0.39
CA LYS A 129 19.60 14.84 -1.01
C LYS A 129 18.18 14.35 -0.65
N ARG A 130 17.44 15.18 0.08
CA ARG A 130 15.99 14.98 0.29
C ARG A 130 15.29 15.18 -1.06
N ARG A 131 14.77 14.11 -1.64
CA ARG A 131 13.95 14.16 -2.84
C ARG A 131 12.49 14.35 -2.44
N LYS A 132 11.80 15.31 -3.03
CA LYS A 132 10.34 15.39 -2.93
C LYS A 132 9.76 14.44 -3.97
N GLN A 133 8.83 13.61 -3.53
CA GLN A 133 8.08 12.69 -4.37
C GLN A 133 6.59 13.04 -4.23
N GLU A 134 5.91 13.19 -5.36
CA GLU A 134 4.46 13.35 -5.37
C GLU A 134 3.81 11.97 -5.36
N GLU A 135 2.83 11.80 -4.50
CA GLU A 135 1.93 10.65 -4.46
C GLU A 135 0.50 11.16 -4.55
N TRP A 136 -0.37 10.37 -5.13
CA TRP A 136 -1.79 10.67 -5.18
C TRP A 136 -2.56 9.77 -4.24
N MET A 137 -3.53 10.36 -3.56
CA MET A 137 -4.60 9.65 -2.88
C MET A 137 -5.85 9.81 -3.75
N ILE A 138 -6.38 8.68 -4.21
CA ILE A 138 -7.54 8.63 -5.10
C ILE A 138 -8.72 8.03 -4.34
N THR A 139 -9.87 8.67 -4.38
CA THR A 139 -11.07 8.21 -3.66
C THR A 139 -12.31 8.32 -4.56
N ASN A 140 -13.34 7.48 -4.26
CA ASN A 140 -14.65 7.54 -4.90
C ASN A 140 -15.74 8.20 -4.03
N TYR A 141 -15.33 9.00 -3.03
CA TYR A 141 -16.27 9.68 -2.11
C TYR A 141 -15.81 11.08 -1.80
#